data_6c26b6319d94291959f93645913db976
#
_entry.id   6c26b6319d94291959f93645913db976
#
_cell.length_a   1.000
_cell.length_b   1.000
_cell.length_c   1.000
_cell.angle_alpha   90.00
_cell.angle_beta   90.00
_cell.angle_gamma   90.00
#
_symmetry.space_group_name_H-M   'P 1'
#
loop_
_entity.id
_entity.type
_entity.pdbx_description
1 polymer ?
#
loop_
_entity_poly.entity_id
_entity_poly.type
_entity_poly.pdbx_seq_one_letter_code
_entity_poly.pdbx_strand_id
1 'polypeptide(L)'
;MAVAISMNVCAEEMPEGYYNNIDGKKDKTLKSAIRAAIRSHTAIPYGSGKGKTWEVFYYSDRDPVTGLCMDMYCDDWKVISSPGDVASGCNIEHSFAKSWWGGSNNDAYKDCYHLNPSNATANSARSNYPLGVPTKEIKTSGTGSLKVGKATYNGQTFWVFEPKDEYKGDFARAYFYMATCYGDELTWEKKNSGIGSYYAMRPSNDANEYLEFMDWEIDVLLKWHRQDPVSEKELNRMDAVSDFQHNRNPYIDYPELVEYIWGNKKGQTLDLASLTRTTGIDDVFVGAKPEVAKLLVNGRLVIRKDGILYDLSGRRE
;
A
#
# COMPACT_ATOMS: atom_id res chain seq x y z
N MET A 1 -14.73 35.54 10.04
CA MET A 1 -13.41 34.91 10.27
C MET A 1 -13.64 33.46 10.59
N ALA A 2 -13.39 32.59 9.63
CA ALA A 2 -13.40 31.15 9.89
C ALA A 2 -11.98 30.76 10.32
N VAL A 3 -11.84 30.36 11.59
CA VAL A 3 -10.59 29.78 12.10
C VAL A 3 -10.52 28.37 11.52
N ALA A 4 -9.68 28.15 10.54
CA ALA A 4 -9.31 26.81 10.12
C ALA A 4 -8.49 26.19 11.28
N ILE A 5 -9.13 25.36 12.08
CA ILE A 5 -8.42 24.48 13.00
C ILE A 5 -7.82 23.39 12.10
N SER A 6 -6.55 23.52 11.77
CA SER A 6 -5.77 22.40 11.29
C SER A 6 -5.73 21.40 12.46
N MET A 7 -6.52 20.36 12.42
CA MET A 7 -6.24 19.17 13.20
C MET A 7 -4.93 18.60 12.63
N ASN A 8 -3.82 18.94 13.24
CA ASN A 8 -2.66 18.07 13.20
C ASN A 8 -3.13 16.78 13.88
N VAL A 9 -3.48 15.77 13.10
CA VAL A 9 -3.48 14.42 13.57
C VAL A 9 -2.01 14.18 13.90
N CYS A 10 -1.63 14.30 15.17
CA CYS A 10 -0.35 13.76 15.63
C CYS A 10 -0.43 12.28 15.33
N ALA A 11 0.30 11.81 14.32
CA ALA A 11 0.53 10.40 14.11
C ALA A 11 0.94 9.81 15.45
N GLU A 12 0.28 8.73 15.87
CA GLU A 12 0.68 8.04 17.10
C GLU A 12 2.14 7.62 16.91
N GLU A 13 3.03 8.14 17.75
CA GLU A 13 4.44 7.77 17.64
C GLU A 13 4.53 6.25 17.80
N MET A 14 5.30 5.62 16.92
CA MET A 14 5.57 4.19 17.03
C MET A 14 6.08 3.89 18.45
N PRO A 15 5.46 2.96 19.20
CA PRO A 15 5.89 2.63 20.55
C PRO A 15 7.39 2.29 20.59
N GLU A 16 8.09 2.79 21.61
CA GLU A 16 9.50 2.47 21.80
C GLU A 16 9.71 0.95 21.84
N GLY A 17 10.68 0.48 21.07
CA GLY A 17 10.99 -0.95 21.02
C GLY A 17 10.01 -1.82 20.21
N TYR A 18 9.07 -1.23 19.48
CA TYR A 18 8.06 -1.96 18.69
C TYR A 18 8.66 -3.07 17.81
N TYR A 19 9.83 -2.84 17.21
CA TYR A 19 10.52 -3.79 16.35
C TYR A 19 11.79 -4.40 16.98
N ASN A 20 12.06 -4.25 18.30
CA ASN A 20 13.30 -4.76 18.89
C ASN A 20 13.52 -6.27 18.72
N ASN A 21 12.42 -7.04 18.58
CA ASN A 21 12.48 -8.49 18.42
C ASN A 21 13.02 -8.95 17.06
N ILE A 22 13.15 -8.07 16.07
CA ILE A 22 13.63 -8.41 14.72
C ILE A 22 15.15 -8.33 14.59
N ASP A 23 15.81 -7.63 15.49
CA ASP A 23 17.26 -7.47 15.46
C ASP A 23 18.01 -8.81 15.54
N GLY A 24 19.11 -8.93 14.82
CA GLY A 24 19.92 -10.15 14.76
C GLY A 24 19.26 -11.33 14.02
N LYS A 25 18.11 -11.14 13.36
CA LYS A 25 17.39 -12.18 12.62
C LYS A 25 17.70 -12.13 11.12
N LYS A 26 17.36 -13.21 10.41
CA LYS A 26 17.45 -13.30 8.95
C LYS A 26 16.38 -14.22 8.36
N ASP A 27 16.09 -14.08 7.07
CA ASP A 27 15.23 -14.97 6.29
C ASP A 27 13.90 -15.32 7.02
N LYS A 28 13.54 -16.59 7.12
CA LYS A 28 12.31 -17.07 7.77
C LYS A 28 12.20 -16.58 9.22
N THR A 29 13.31 -16.58 9.98
CA THR A 29 13.28 -16.14 11.39
C THR A 29 13.03 -14.63 11.51
N LEU A 30 13.52 -13.83 10.57
CA LEU A 30 13.23 -12.40 10.49
C LEU A 30 11.75 -12.18 10.16
N LYS A 31 11.23 -12.84 9.11
CA LYS A 31 9.81 -12.73 8.75
C LYS A 31 8.88 -13.11 9.91
N SER A 32 9.19 -14.21 10.62
CA SER A 32 8.41 -14.66 11.78
C SER A 32 8.48 -13.65 12.95
N ALA A 33 9.63 -13.01 13.18
CA ALA A 33 9.79 -12.00 14.22
C ALA A 33 9.00 -10.71 13.86
N ILE A 34 9.04 -10.28 12.60
CA ILE A 34 8.21 -9.18 12.10
C ILE A 34 6.72 -9.49 12.28
N ARG A 35 6.30 -10.70 11.88
CA ARG A 35 4.91 -11.15 12.10
C ARG A 35 4.51 -11.05 13.57
N ALA A 36 5.37 -11.48 14.49
CA ALA A 36 5.09 -11.40 15.92
C ALA A 36 4.86 -9.96 16.42
N ALA A 37 5.52 -8.96 15.81
CA ALA A 37 5.33 -7.55 16.15
C ALA A 37 4.01 -6.98 15.61
N ILE A 38 3.54 -7.45 14.44
CA ILE A 38 2.41 -6.81 13.74
C ILE A 38 1.09 -7.59 13.77
N ARG A 39 1.12 -8.89 14.15
CA ARG A 39 -0.06 -9.78 14.04
C ARG A 39 -1.16 -9.46 15.05
N SER A 40 -0.79 -8.94 16.21
CA SER A 40 -1.76 -8.51 17.23
C SER A 40 -2.28 -7.11 16.89
N HIS A 41 -3.51 -7.04 16.39
CA HIS A 41 -4.15 -5.78 15.99
C HIS A 41 -5.67 -5.85 16.17
N THR A 42 -6.32 -4.69 16.12
CA THR A 42 -7.76 -4.58 16.17
C THR A 42 -8.36 -4.81 14.77
N ALA A 43 -9.14 -5.87 14.61
CA ALA A 43 -9.86 -6.13 13.36
C ALA A 43 -11.03 -5.14 13.21
N ILE A 44 -10.97 -4.25 12.22
CA ILE A 44 -11.99 -3.23 11.97
C ILE A 44 -13.21 -3.87 11.29
N PRO A 45 -14.43 -3.72 11.83
CA PRO A 45 -15.63 -4.25 11.23
C PRO A 45 -15.78 -3.79 9.76
N TYR A 46 -15.94 -4.74 8.84
CA TYR A 46 -16.06 -4.45 7.41
C TYR A 46 -17.39 -3.76 7.09
N GLY A 47 -17.34 -2.72 6.26
CA GLY A 47 -18.53 -2.03 5.75
C GLY A 47 -18.55 -0.53 6.01
N SER A 48 -19.74 0.05 5.87
CA SER A 48 -20.02 1.47 6.07
C SER A 48 -20.57 1.79 7.46
N GLY A 49 -20.46 3.04 7.88
CA GLY A 49 -20.89 3.55 9.17
C GLY A 49 -19.73 3.70 10.15
N LYS A 50 -20.06 4.28 11.32
CA LYS A 50 -19.10 4.54 12.39
C LYS A 50 -18.49 3.24 12.93
N GLY A 51 -17.19 3.26 13.21
CA GLY A 51 -16.43 2.11 13.70
C GLY A 51 -16.14 1.05 12.64
N LYS A 52 -16.32 1.36 11.35
CA LYS A 52 -16.13 0.41 10.25
C LYS A 52 -15.15 0.93 9.19
N THR A 53 -14.84 0.08 8.21
CA THR A 53 -13.83 0.34 7.16
C THR A 53 -13.98 1.72 6.50
N TRP A 54 -15.21 2.17 6.17
CA TRP A 54 -15.43 3.47 5.55
C TRP A 54 -15.13 4.66 6.48
N GLU A 55 -15.19 4.48 7.80
CA GLU A 55 -14.69 5.51 8.71
C GLU A 55 -13.17 5.61 8.66
N VAL A 56 -12.46 4.46 8.58
CA VAL A 56 -11.01 4.47 8.40
C VAL A 56 -10.65 5.21 7.10
N PHE A 57 -11.31 4.90 5.99
CA PHE A 57 -11.07 5.56 4.69
C PHE A 57 -11.30 7.07 4.71
N TYR A 58 -12.22 7.55 5.54
CA TYR A 58 -12.41 9.00 5.73
C TYR A 58 -11.15 9.69 6.27
N TYR A 59 -10.37 9.01 7.10
CA TYR A 59 -9.14 9.55 7.68
C TYR A 59 -7.90 9.16 6.89
N SER A 60 -7.85 7.99 6.28
CA SER A 60 -6.67 7.43 5.61
C SER A 60 -6.59 7.71 4.11
N ASP A 61 -7.73 7.80 3.43
CA ASP A 61 -7.80 7.84 1.96
C ASP A 61 -8.52 9.09 1.42
N ARG A 62 -8.90 10.03 2.28
CA ARG A 62 -9.56 11.28 1.89
C ARG A 62 -8.60 12.45 1.94
N ASP A 63 -8.54 13.20 0.87
CA ASP A 63 -7.85 14.48 0.86
C ASP A 63 -8.59 15.49 1.79
N PRO A 64 -7.93 16.03 2.81
CA PRO A 64 -8.60 16.88 3.81
C PRO A 64 -9.06 18.24 3.25
N VAL A 65 -8.47 18.71 2.16
CA VAL A 65 -8.78 20.01 1.54
C VAL A 65 -9.96 19.88 0.59
N THR A 66 -9.91 18.91 -0.31
CA THR A 66 -10.94 18.74 -1.36
C THR A 66 -12.10 17.85 -0.91
N GLY A 67 -11.90 17.03 0.09
CA GLY A 67 -12.86 16.01 0.53
C GLY A 67 -12.94 14.80 -0.40
N LEU A 68 -12.10 14.75 -1.44
CA LEU A 68 -12.08 13.66 -2.40
C LEU A 68 -11.45 12.42 -1.81
N CYS A 69 -12.10 11.28 -1.98
CA CYS A 69 -11.59 9.97 -1.63
C CYS A 69 -10.67 9.46 -2.74
N MET A 70 -9.45 9.16 -2.38
CA MET A 70 -8.45 8.65 -3.30
C MET A 70 -8.77 7.21 -3.70
N ASP A 71 -8.86 6.98 -5.00
CA ASP A 71 -8.97 5.65 -5.60
C ASP A 71 -7.67 5.35 -6.37
N MET A 72 -6.95 4.33 -5.93
CA MET A 72 -5.68 3.95 -6.58
C MET A 72 -5.87 3.17 -7.90
N TYR A 73 -7.11 2.85 -8.28
CA TYR A 73 -7.42 2.17 -9.53
C TYR A 73 -7.92 3.11 -10.63
N CYS A 74 -8.47 4.27 -10.27
CA CYS A 74 -8.90 5.23 -11.26
C CYS A 74 -8.85 6.68 -10.74
N ASP A 75 -8.90 7.66 -11.68
CA ASP A 75 -8.83 9.09 -11.37
C ASP A 75 -10.21 9.72 -11.14
N ASP A 76 -11.28 8.93 -11.10
CA ASP A 76 -12.64 9.41 -10.86
C ASP A 76 -12.94 9.43 -9.36
N TRP A 77 -12.20 10.27 -8.63
CA TRP A 77 -12.32 10.39 -7.18
C TRP A 77 -13.64 11.05 -6.78
N LYS A 78 -14.25 10.53 -5.72
CA LYS A 78 -15.55 10.97 -5.22
C LYS A 78 -15.43 11.51 -3.80
N VAL A 79 -16.33 12.44 -3.45
CA VAL A 79 -16.36 13.03 -2.10
C VAL A 79 -16.83 12.00 -1.07
N ILE A 80 -16.12 11.94 0.07
CA ILE A 80 -16.64 11.38 1.32
C ILE A 80 -17.00 12.55 2.23
N SER A 81 -18.29 12.69 2.56
CA SER A 81 -18.81 13.86 3.29
C SER A 81 -18.61 13.76 4.79
N SER A 82 -18.74 12.57 5.36
CA SER A 82 -18.65 12.33 6.80
C SER A 82 -17.97 10.98 7.11
N PRO A 83 -17.41 10.81 8.32
CA PRO A 83 -16.84 9.54 8.73
C PRO A 83 -17.83 8.39 8.63
N GLY A 84 -17.45 7.35 7.89
CA GLY A 84 -18.29 6.17 7.64
C GLY A 84 -19.20 6.24 6.43
N ASP A 85 -19.30 7.38 5.74
CA ASP A 85 -20.02 7.50 4.48
C ASP A 85 -19.27 6.77 3.36
N VAL A 86 -20.04 6.25 2.39
CA VAL A 86 -19.51 5.61 1.19
C VAL A 86 -19.33 6.64 0.08
N ALA A 87 -18.15 6.71 -0.53
CA ALA A 87 -17.95 7.50 -1.74
C ALA A 87 -18.83 6.95 -2.87
N SER A 88 -19.54 7.84 -3.57
CA SER A 88 -20.54 7.46 -4.60
C SER A 88 -19.93 6.60 -5.71
N GLY A 89 -20.52 5.43 -5.99
CA GLY A 89 -20.04 4.50 -7.02
C GLY A 89 -18.80 3.71 -6.63
N CYS A 90 -18.32 3.85 -5.39
CA CYS A 90 -17.19 3.10 -4.86
C CYS A 90 -17.64 1.92 -4.01
N ASN A 91 -16.75 0.95 -3.86
CA ASN A 91 -16.85 -0.14 -2.90
C ASN A 91 -15.50 -0.34 -2.20
N ILE A 92 -15.46 -1.27 -1.25
CA ILE A 92 -14.22 -1.65 -0.57
C ILE A 92 -13.52 -2.70 -1.43
N GLU A 93 -12.34 -2.37 -1.92
CA GLU A 93 -11.47 -3.28 -2.63
C GLU A 93 -10.56 -4.06 -1.68
N HIS A 94 -10.41 -5.36 -1.91
CA HIS A 94 -9.36 -6.17 -1.33
C HIS A 94 -8.20 -6.26 -2.34
N SER A 95 -7.22 -5.38 -2.26
CA SER A 95 -6.08 -5.36 -3.21
C SER A 95 -5.33 -6.69 -3.19
N PHE A 96 -5.12 -7.28 -2.04
CA PHE A 96 -4.79 -8.70 -1.89
C PHE A 96 -6.11 -9.47 -1.90
N ALA A 97 -6.44 -10.10 -3.03
CA ALA A 97 -7.80 -10.55 -3.32
C ALA A 97 -8.33 -11.61 -2.33
N LYS A 98 -9.45 -11.33 -1.69
CA LYS A 98 -10.06 -12.23 -0.68
C LYS A 98 -10.32 -13.66 -1.17
N SER A 99 -10.56 -13.85 -2.45
CA SER A 99 -10.73 -15.18 -3.04
C SER A 99 -9.47 -16.04 -2.95
N TRP A 100 -8.30 -15.45 -2.69
CA TRP A 100 -7.05 -16.17 -2.56
C TRP A 100 -6.99 -17.05 -1.30
N TRP A 101 -7.83 -16.78 -0.30
CA TRP A 101 -8.01 -17.63 0.88
C TRP A 101 -9.44 -18.14 1.04
N GLY A 102 -10.21 -18.22 -0.04
CA GLY A 102 -11.60 -18.72 -0.04
C GLY A 102 -12.64 -17.70 0.42
N GLY A 103 -12.28 -16.43 0.62
CA GLY A 103 -13.18 -15.34 0.95
C GLY A 103 -13.73 -15.32 2.38
N SER A 104 -13.14 -16.11 3.29
CA SER A 104 -13.57 -16.15 4.71
C SER A 104 -13.45 -14.78 5.37
N ASN A 105 -14.48 -14.38 6.12
CA ASN A 105 -14.50 -13.13 6.89
C ASN A 105 -13.71 -13.30 8.21
N ASN A 106 -12.39 -13.34 8.07
CA ASN A 106 -11.40 -13.39 9.14
C ASN A 106 -10.74 -12.01 9.35
N ASP A 107 -9.67 -11.92 10.13
CA ASP A 107 -8.95 -10.66 10.35
C ASP A 107 -8.33 -10.13 9.06
N ALA A 108 -7.77 -11.01 8.21
CA ALA A 108 -7.24 -10.61 6.90
C ALA A 108 -8.30 -9.94 6.01
N TYR A 109 -9.56 -10.39 6.07
CA TYR A 109 -10.67 -9.78 5.33
C TYR A 109 -10.96 -8.34 5.76
N LYS A 110 -10.56 -7.97 6.98
CA LYS A 110 -10.88 -6.69 7.62
C LYS A 110 -9.68 -5.76 7.73
N ASP A 111 -8.50 -6.21 7.31
CA ASP A 111 -7.26 -5.46 7.49
C ASP A 111 -7.15 -4.29 6.51
N CYS A 112 -7.14 -3.07 7.05
CA CYS A 112 -7.15 -1.85 6.26
C CYS A 112 -5.83 -1.57 5.52
N TYR A 113 -4.73 -2.29 5.80
CA TYR A 113 -3.49 -2.13 5.04
C TYR A 113 -3.57 -2.65 3.60
N HIS A 114 -4.55 -3.50 3.28
CA HIS A 114 -4.80 -3.93 1.90
C HIS A 114 -6.21 -3.60 1.42
N LEU A 115 -7.06 -3.03 2.27
CA LEU A 115 -8.37 -2.52 1.85
C LEU A 115 -8.24 -1.11 1.32
N ASN A 116 -8.90 -0.81 0.21
CA ASN A 116 -8.88 0.50 -0.43
C ASN A 116 -10.28 0.87 -0.90
N PRO A 117 -10.66 2.16 -0.86
CA PRO A 117 -11.84 2.62 -1.59
C PRO A 117 -11.55 2.52 -3.09
N SER A 118 -12.48 1.98 -3.85
CA SER A 118 -12.30 1.83 -5.30
C SER A 118 -13.60 1.97 -6.06
N ASN A 119 -13.53 2.60 -7.24
CA ASN A 119 -14.61 2.60 -8.21
C ASN A 119 -15.05 1.17 -8.52
N ALA A 120 -16.35 0.89 -8.41
CA ALA A 120 -16.90 -0.44 -8.51
C ALA A 120 -16.63 -1.09 -9.88
N THR A 121 -16.57 -0.30 -10.96
CA THR A 121 -16.25 -0.79 -12.32
C THR A 121 -14.78 -1.15 -12.43
N ALA A 122 -13.88 -0.32 -11.90
CA ALA A 122 -12.44 -0.59 -11.89
C ALA A 122 -12.13 -1.84 -11.05
N ASN A 123 -12.71 -1.94 -9.86
CA ASN A 123 -12.59 -3.11 -8.99
C ASN A 123 -13.10 -4.39 -9.70
N SER A 124 -14.27 -4.34 -10.35
CA SER A 124 -14.79 -5.47 -11.11
C SER A 124 -13.87 -5.88 -12.27
N ALA A 125 -13.26 -4.91 -12.96
CA ALA A 125 -12.32 -5.19 -14.04
C ALA A 125 -11.02 -5.85 -13.53
N ARG A 126 -10.53 -5.41 -12.35
CA ARG A 126 -9.37 -5.99 -11.70
C ARG A 126 -9.62 -7.45 -11.31
N SER A 127 -10.84 -7.81 -10.90
CA SER A 127 -11.21 -9.18 -10.52
C SER A 127 -10.36 -9.71 -9.33
N ASN A 128 -9.70 -10.85 -9.48
CA ASN A 128 -8.76 -11.42 -8.50
C ASN A 128 -7.37 -11.66 -9.12
N TYR A 129 -7.05 -10.92 -10.17
CA TYR A 129 -5.80 -11.11 -10.88
C TYR A 129 -4.60 -10.67 -10.02
N PRO A 130 -3.44 -11.36 -10.13
CA PRO A 130 -2.22 -10.94 -9.46
C PRO A 130 -1.66 -9.63 -10.04
N LEU A 131 -0.77 -9.00 -9.29
CA LEU A 131 0.01 -7.87 -9.75
C LEU A 131 0.94 -8.28 -10.89
N GLY A 132 1.05 -7.46 -11.93
CA GLY A 132 1.92 -7.76 -13.06
C GLY A 132 1.77 -6.77 -14.19
N VAL A 133 2.70 -6.81 -15.14
CA VAL A 133 2.70 -5.93 -16.31
C VAL A 133 2.07 -6.65 -17.49
N PRO A 134 0.86 -6.27 -17.91
CA PRO A 134 0.20 -6.90 -19.04
C PRO A 134 0.91 -6.59 -20.35
N THR A 135 1.09 -7.61 -21.19
CA THR A 135 1.76 -7.51 -22.51
C THR A 135 0.85 -7.84 -23.68
N LYS A 136 -0.32 -8.44 -23.41
CA LYS A 136 -1.31 -8.86 -24.40
C LYS A 136 -2.72 -8.58 -23.92
N GLU A 137 -3.65 -8.38 -24.86
CA GLU A 137 -5.08 -8.17 -24.56
C GLU A 137 -5.33 -7.08 -23.51
N ILE A 138 -4.55 -6.00 -23.58
CA ILE A 138 -4.57 -4.93 -22.58
C ILE A 138 -5.89 -4.17 -22.69
N LYS A 139 -6.56 -4.04 -21.55
CA LYS A 139 -7.76 -3.22 -21.36
C LYS A 139 -7.49 -2.20 -20.27
N THR A 140 -7.97 -1.00 -20.44
CA THR A 140 -8.00 0.01 -19.40
C THR A 140 -9.39 0.09 -18.80
N SER A 141 -9.49 0.36 -17.52
CA SER A 141 -10.75 0.52 -16.80
C SER A 141 -10.86 1.91 -16.17
N GLY A 142 -12.09 2.36 -15.99
CA GLY A 142 -12.38 3.68 -15.43
C GLY A 142 -11.82 4.78 -16.32
N THR A 143 -11.08 5.71 -15.74
CA THR A 143 -10.41 6.83 -16.41
C THR A 143 -9.08 6.45 -17.09
N GLY A 144 -8.79 5.15 -17.24
CA GLY A 144 -7.59 4.67 -17.92
C GLY A 144 -6.38 4.41 -17.02
N SER A 145 -6.54 4.50 -15.72
CA SER A 145 -5.45 4.34 -14.76
C SER A 145 -5.06 2.88 -14.53
N LEU A 146 -6.07 1.99 -14.45
CA LEU A 146 -5.87 0.56 -14.25
C LEU A 146 -5.71 -0.15 -15.60
N LYS A 147 -4.63 -0.88 -15.77
CA LYS A 147 -4.43 -1.78 -16.92
C LYS A 147 -4.66 -3.23 -16.49
N VAL A 148 -5.52 -3.92 -17.21
CA VAL A 148 -5.79 -5.35 -17.04
C VAL A 148 -5.50 -6.04 -18.37
N GLY A 149 -4.80 -7.15 -18.34
CA GLY A 149 -4.46 -7.89 -19.54
C GLY A 149 -3.72 -9.19 -19.22
N LYS A 150 -3.18 -9.83 -20.23
CA LYS A 150 -2.41 -11.06 -20.07
C LYS A 150 -0.92 -10.78 -20.08
N ALA A 151 -0.19 -11.51 -19.24
CA ALA A 151 1.26 -11.59 -19.25
C ALA A 151 1.70 -13.06 -19.24
N THR A 152 2.96 -13.30 -19.63
CA THR A 152 3.55 -14.64 -19.59
C THR A 152 4.70 -14.64 -18.59
N TYR A 153 4.56 -15.44 -17.55
CA TYR A 153 5.60 -15.68 -16.54
C TYR A 153 5.82 -17.19 -16.43
N ASN A 154 7.07 -17.62 -16.36
CA ASN A 154 7.45 -19.04 -16.27
C ASN A 154 6.76 -19.93 -17.31
N GLY A 155 6.58 -19.43 -18.53
CA GLY A 155 5.94 -20.16 -19.63
C GLY A 155 4.40 -20.28 -19.56
N GLN A 156 3.79 -19.72 -18.52
CA GLN A 156 2.32 -19.69 -18.35
C GLN A 156 1.77 -18.30 -18.69
N THR A 157 0.66 -18.25 -19.44
CA THR A 157 -0.02 -16.99 -19.79
C THR A 157 -1.32 -16.88 -19.01
N PHE A 158 -1.46 -15.81 -18.22
CA PHE A 158 -2.64 -15.57 -17.38
C PHE A 158 -2.92 -14.07 -17.26
N TRP A 159 -4.07 -13.74 -16.70
CA TRP A 159 -4.47 -12.36 -16.45
C TRP A 159 -3.71 -11.76 -15.27
N VAL A 160 -3.26 -10.52 -15.45
CA VAL A 160 -2.62 -9.69 -14.43
C VAL A 160 -3.22 -8.29 -14.46
N PHE A 161 -2.95 -7.50 -13.42
CA PHE A 161 -3.29 -6.09 -13.43
C PHE A 161 -2.10 -5.22 -13.03
N GLU A 162 -2.05 -4.03 -13.62
CA GLU A 162 -1.03 -3.02 -13.37
C GLU A 162 -1.70 -1.71 -12.95
N PRO A 163 -1.47 -1.22 -11.71
CA PRO A 163 -1.91 0.10 -11.28
C PRO A 163 -1.03 1.19 -11.91
N LYS A 164 -1.34 2.46 -11.64
CA LYS A 164 -0.48 3.59 -11.96
C LYS A 164 0.89 3.45 -11.29
N ASP A 165 1.89 4.08 -11.91
CA ASP A 165 3.28 4.03 -11.43
C ASP A 165 3.42 4.56 -10.00
N GLU A 166 2.66 5.61 -9.65
CA GLU A 166 2.65 6.26 -8.34
C GLU A 166 2.03 5.43 -7.18
N TYR A 167 1.46 4.27 -7.47
CA TYR A 167 0.86 3.36 -6.47
C TYR A 167 1.46 1.95 -6.50
N LYS A 168 2.44 1.72 -7.34
CA LYS A 168 3.06 0.40 -7.49
C LYS A 168 3.77 -0.06 -6.23
N GLY A 169 4.50 0.85 -5.59
CA GLY A 169 5.17 0.62 -4.32
C GLY A 169 4.19 0.38 -3.18
N ASP A 170 3.10 1.18 -3.12
CA ASP A 170 2.05 1.03 -2.11
C ASP A 170 1.45 -0.38 -2.15
N PHE A 171 1.09 -0.87 -3.36
CA PHE A 171 0.57 -2.23 -3.52
C PHE A 171 1.60 -3.30 -3.19
N ALA A 172 2.86 -3.12 -3.60
CA ALA A 172 3.92 -4.07 -3.28
C ALA A 172 4.11 -4.20 -1.75
N ARG A 173 4.17 -3.09 -1.02
CA ARG A 173 4.30 -3.09 0.44
C ARG A 173 3.06 -3.64 1.16
N ALA A 174 1.87 -3.42 0.62
CA ALA A 174 0.64 -4.05 1.11
C ALA A 174 0.67 -5.58 0.91
N TYR A 175 1.17 -6.08 -0.22
CA TYR A 175 1.31 -7.51 -0.48
C TYR A 175 2.35 -8.17 0.45
N PHE A 176 3.52 -7.55 0.62
CA PHE A 176 4.53 -8.02 1.58
C PHE A 176 4.00 -8.05 3.02
N TYR A 177 3.23 -7.03 3.41
CA TYR A 177 2.55 -7.00 4.70
C TYR A 177 1.58 -8.18 4.85
N MET A 178 0.69 -8.41 3.90
CA MET A 178 -0.29 -9.50 3.96
C MET A 178 0.39 -10.87 4.02
N ALA A 179 1.42 -11.08 3.21
CA ALA A 179 2.22 -12.31 3.23
C ALA A 179 2.95 -12.53 4.57
N THR A 180 3.36 -11.46 5.25
CA THR A 180 4.02 -11.55 6.55
C THR A 180 3.02 -11.75 7.67
N CYS A 181 1.97 -10.93 7.70
CA CYS A 181 0.99 -10.94 8.78
C CYS A 181 0.17 -12.24 8.82
N TYR A 182 -0.18 -12.79 7.66
CA TYR A 182 -1.15 -13.87 7.52
C TYR A 182 -0.63 -15.14 6.85
N GLY A 183 0.58 -15.18 6.32
CA GLY A 183 1.11 -16.31 5.57
C GLY A 183 1.10 -17.64 6.33
N ASP A 184 1.40 -17.60 7.64
CA ASP A 184 1.38 -18.80 8.48
C ASP A 184 -0.04 -19.26 8.87
N GLU A 185 -1.09 -18.46 8.62
CA GLU A 185 -2.47 -18.74 9.05
C GLU A 185 -3.40 -19.06 7.91
N LEU A 186 -3.15 -18.49 6.73
CA LEU A 186 -4.03 -18.62 5.59
C LEU A 186 -3.49 -19.68 4.63
N THR A 187 -4.39 -20.56 4.20
CA THR A 187 -4.12 -21.42 3.06
C THR A 187 -4.58 -20.67 1.81
N TRP A 188 -3.62 -20.32 0.96
CA TRP A 188 -3.92 -19.65 -0.30
C TRP A 188 -4.65 -20.60 -1.26
N GLU A 189 -5.78 -20.17 -1.80
CA GLU A 189 -6.58 -21.01 -2.72
C GLU A 189 -5.84 -21.23 -4.03
N LYS A 190 -5.39 -22.46 -4.28
CA LYS A 190 -4.57 -22.84 -5.44
C LYS A 190 -5.23 -23.88 -6.35
N LYS A 191 -6.47 -24.26 -6.06
CA LYS A 191 -7.10 -25.43 -6.68
C LYS A 191 -7.52 -25.22 -8.12
N ASN A 192 -7.62 -23.96 -8.58
CA ASN A 192 -8.09 -23.70 -9.92
C ASN A 192 -7.44 -22.45 -10.52
N SER A 193 -7.13 -22.52 -11.82
CA SER A 193 -6.50 -21.44 -12.58
C SER A 193 -7.40 -20.21 -12.82
N GLY A 194 -8.65 -20.24 -12.37
CA GLY A 194 -9.53 -19.06 -12.36
C GLY A 194 -9.29 -18.11 -11.18
N ILE A 195 -8.39 -18.49 -10.25
CA ILE A 195 -8.05 -17.68 -9.09
C ILE A 195 -6.59 -17.26 -9.20
N GLY A 196 -6.32 -15.96 -9.04
CA GLY A 196 -4.97 -15.37 -9.23
C GLY A 196 -3.89 -16.01 -8.37
N SER A 197 -4.23 -16.45 -7.14
CA SER A 197 -3.29 -17.15 -6.25
C SER A 197 -2.69 -18.43 -6.83
N TYR A 198 -3.39 -19.09 -7.77
CA TYR A 198 -2.84 -20.26 -8.46
C TYR A 198 -1.51 -19.96 -9.16
N TYR A 199 -1.36 -18.76 -9.67
CA TYR A 199 -0.15 -18.31 -10.39
C TYR A 199 0.83 -17.57 -9.51
N ALA A 200 0.35 -16.82 -8.52
CA ALA A 200 1.13 -15.88 -7.72
C ALA A 200 1.72 -16.48 -6.44
N MET A 201 1.02 -17.47 -5.82
CA MET A 201 1.41 -17.99 -4.51
C MET A 201 2.19 -19.29 -4.62
N ARG A 202 3.20 -19.47 -3.75
CA ARG A 202 3.98 -20.71 -3.66
C ARG A 202 3.14 -21.87 -3.13
N PRO A 203 3.42 -23.10 -3.60
CA PRO A 203 2.90 -24.30 -2.96
C PRO A 203 3.39 -24.44 -1.51
N SER A 204 2.53 -24.97 -0.64
CA SER A 204 2.87 -25.18 0.79
C SER A 204 3.96 -26.24 1.06
N ASN A 205 4.35 -27.00 0.02
CA ASN A 205 5.46 -27.97 0.09
C ASN A 205 6.76 -27.47 -0.58
N ASP A 206 6.80 -26.20 -0.95
CA ASP A 206 8.00 -25.56 -1.49
C ASP A 206 9.04 -25.33 -0.37
N ALA A 207 10.31 -25.56 -0.64
CA ALA A 207 11.39 -25.31 0.34
C ALA A 207 11.48 -23.85 0.80
N ASN A 208 10.99 -22.92 -0.03
CA ASN A 208 10.91 -21.49 0.24
C ASN A 208 9.47 -21.03 0.50
N GLU A 209 8.61 -21.89 1.01
CA GLU A 209 7.19 -21.57 1.27
C GLU A 209 7.01 -20.28 2.09
N TYR A 210 7.95 -20.00 3.02
CA TYR A 210 7.92 -18.79 3.86
C TYR A 210 7.97 -17.47 3.06
N LEU A 211 8.39 -17.50 1.80
CA LEU A 211 8.37 -16.32 0.90
C LEU A 211 6.97 -16.03 0.39
N GLU A 212 6.02 -16.95 0.51
CA GLU A 212 4.62 -16.89 0.10
C GLU A 212 4.39 -16.75 -1.41
N PHE A 213 5.11 -15.87 -2.09
CA PHE A 213 4.96 -15.60 -3.52
C PHE A 213 5.87 -16.44 -4.40
N MET A 214 5.44 -16.75 -5.62
CA MET A 214 6.29 -17.27 -6.68
C MET A 214 7.38 -16.27 -7.04
N ASP A 215 8.52 -16.75 -7.55
CA ASP A 215 9.67 -15.89 -7.88
C ASP A 215 9.32 -14.75 -8.83
N TRP A 216 8.51 -15.01 -9.85
CA TRP A 216 8.08 -13.99 -10.79
C TRP A 216 7.26 -12.85 -10.12
N GLU A 217 6.41 -13.19 -9.14
CA GLU A 217 5.63 -12.19 -8.39
C GLU A 217 6.55 -11.40 -7.46
N ILE A 218 7.51 -12.08 -6.81
CA ILE A 218 8.55 -11.41 -6.01
C ILE A 218 9.32 -10.40 -6.87
N ASP A 219 9.72 -10.77 -8.09
CA ASP A 219 10.46 -9.88 -9.00
C ASP A 219 9.62 -8.63 -9.36
N VAL A 220 8.33 -8.79 -9.63
CA VAL A 220 7.42 -7.67 -9.91
C VAL A 220 7.28 -6.77 -8.68
N LEU A 221 7.00 -7.36 -7.52
CA LEU A 221 6.81 -6.61 -6.26
C LEU A 221 8.08 -5.86 -5.85
N LEU A 222 9.26 -6.50 -5.92
CA LEU A 222 10.55 -5.86 -5.63
C LEU A 222 10.85 -4.71 -6.59
N LYS A 223 10.60 -4.93 -7.88
CA LYS A 223 10.77 -3.87 -8.89
C LYS A 223 9.90 -2.66 -8.56
N TRP A 224 8.63 -2.88 -8.26
CA TRP A 224 7.69 -1.81 -7.97
C TRP A 224 8.00 -1.11 -6.64
N HIS A 225 8.35 -1.87 -5.61
CA HIS A 225 8.81 -1.34 -4.33
C HIS A 225 10.01 -0.38 -4.46
N ARG A 226 10.99 -0.74 -5.33
CA ARG A 226 12.18 0.08 -5.58
C ARG A 226 11.91 1.29 -6.48
N GLN A 227 10.96 1.18 -7.43
CA GLN A 227 10.62 2.25 -8.36
C GLN A 227 9.75 3.33 -7.73
N ASP A 228 8.94 2.95 -6.75
CA ASP A 228 7.97 3.81 -6.08
C ASP A 228 8.23 3.76 -4.57
N PRO A 229 9.16 4.61 -4.08
CA PRO A 229 9.47 4.72 -2.66
C PRO A 229 8.26 5.18 -1.84
N VAL A 230 8.33 4.96 -0.53
CA VAL A 230 7.28 5.40 0.39
C VAL A 230 7.01 6.89 0.22
N SER A 231 5.77 7.24 -0.08
CA SER A 231 5.31 8.61 -0.25
C SER A 231 4.72 9.18 1.04
N GLU A 232 4.62 10.51 1.14
CA GLU A 232 3.90 11.18 2.24
C GLU A 232 2.47 10.67 2.38
N LYS A 233 1.79 10.47 1.25
CA LYS A 233 0.44 9.90 1.22
C LYS A 233 0.38 8.53 1.90
N GLU A 234 1.34 7.66 1.60
CA GLU A 234 1.39 6.31 2.16
C GLU A 234 1.72 6.33 3.65
N LEU A 235 2.59 7.23 4.11
CA LEU A 235 2.85 7.46 5.53
C LEU A 235 1.61 7.95 6.26
N ASN A 236 0.96 8.98 5.75
CA ASN A 236 -0.27 9.52 6.35
C ASN A 236 -1.38 8.46 6.40
N ARG A 237 -1.48 7.63 5.35
CA ARG A 237 -2.40 6.50 5.32
C ARG A 237 -2.07 5.46 6.39
N MET A 238 -0.80 5.09 6.51
CA MET A 238 -0.34 4.13 7.52
C MET A 238 -0.65 4.63 8.94
N ASP A 239 -0.35 5.88 9.23
CA ASP A 239 -0.59 6.47 10.54
C ASP A 239 -2.10 6.47 10.87
N ALA A 240 -2.94 6.91 9.93
CA ALA A 240 -4.39 6.88 10.12
C ALA A 240 -4.94 5.45 10.31
N VAL A 241 -4.44 4.45 9.57
CA VAL A 241 -4.81 3.05 9.76
C VAL A 241 -4.33 2.54 11.14
N SER A 242 -3.11 2.91 11.54
CA SER A 242 -2.53 2.52 12.83
C SER A 242 -3.38 3.02 14.01
N ASP A 243 -3.92 4.24 13.95
CA ASP A 243 -4.79 4.80 14.97
C ASP A 243 -6.05 3.93 15.24
N PHE A 244 -6.51 3.19 14.23
CA PHE A 244 -7.65 2.29 14.34
C PHE A 244 -7.25 0.83 14.63
N GLN A 245 -6.21 0.32 13.95
CA GLN A 245 -5.82 -1.09 14.03
C GLN A 245 -4.79 -1.38 15.13
N HIS A 246 -4.06 -0.36 15.61
CA HIS A 246 -3.02 -0.47 16.64
C HIS A 246 -1.84 -1.37 16.23
N ASN A 247 -1.57 -1.46 14.92
CA ASN A 247 -0.36 -2.06 14.36
C ASN A 247 0.15 -1.22 13.20
N ARG A 248 1.34 -1.52 12.70
CA ARG A 248 1.99 -0.75 11.63
C ARG A 248 2.42 -1.67 10.49
N ASN A 249 2.54 -1.11 9.27
CA ASN A 249 3.16 -1.83 8.16
C ASN A 249 4.69 -1.66 8.24
N PRO A 250 5.45 -2.72 8.56
CA PRO A 250 6.91 -2.65 8.73
C PRO A 250 7.65 -2.26 7.45
N TYR A 251 7.06 -2.50 6.30
CA TYR A 251 7.65 -2.20 4.98
C TYR A 251 7.41 -0.76 4.54
N ILE A 252 6.62 0.00 5.31
CA ILE A 252 6.50 1.45 5.22
C ILE A 252 7.44 2.10 6.24
N ASP A 253 7.47 1.61 7.48
CA ASP A 253 8.38 2.11 8.53
C ASP A 253 9.85 1.90 8.16
N TYR A 254 10.20 0.71 7.68
CA TYR A 254 11.55 0.31 7.27
C TYR A 254 11.49 -0.41 5.90
N PRO A 255 11.42 0.33 4.79
CA PRO A 255 11.28 -0.25 3.45
C PRO A 255 12.38 -1.26 3.11
N GLU A 256 13.56 -1.07 3.66
CA GLU A 256 14.71 -1.95 3.45
C GLU A 256 14.51 -3.38 3.98
N LEU A 257 13.58 -3.62 4.91
CA LEU A 257 13.24 -4.95 5.41
C LEU A 257 12.79 -5.90 4.30
N VAL A 258 12.19 -5.37 3.23
CA VAL A 258 11.82 -6.15 2.04
C VAL A 258 13.04 -6.85 1.44
N GLU A 259 14.19 -6.17 1.40
CA GLU A 259 15.42 -6.71 0.81
C GLU A 259 16.01 -7.88 1.60
N TYR A 260 15.82 -7.91 2.92
CA TYR A 260 16.30 -8.98 3.79
C TYR A 260 15.48 -10.27 3.69
N ILE A 261 14.21 -10.17 3.27
CA ILE A 261 13.32 -11.34 3.18
C ILE A 261 13.21 -11.83 1.74
N TRP A 262 13.00 -10.94 0.77
CA TRP A 262 12.73 -11.29 -0.63
C TRP A 262 13.79 -10.82 -1.60
N GLY A 263 14.62 -9.83 -1.23
CA GLY A 263 15.51 -9.13 -2.16
C GLY A 263 16.99 -9.43 -1.99
N ASN A 264 17.81 -8.41 -2.24
CA ASN A 264 19.26 -8.54 -2.39
C ASN A 264 20.02 -8.80 -1.08
N LYS A 265 19.39 -8.62 0.08
CA LYS A 265 19.96 -8.86 1.41
C LYS A 265 19.51 -10.19 2.02
N LYS A 266 18.82 -11.05 1.25
CA LYS A 266 18.42 -12.37 1.71
C LYS A 266 19.64 -13.17 2.15
N GLY A 267 19.54 -13.84 3.31
CA GLY A 267 20.64 -14.57 3.96
C GLY A 267 21.52 -13.71 4.88
N GLN A 268 21.41 -12.38 4.83
CA GLN A 268 22.15 -11.50 5.73
C GLN A 268 21.40 -11.33 7.06
N THR A 269 22.16 -11.24 8.13
CA THR A 269 21.61 -10.93 9.47
C THR A 269 21.27 -9.45 9.54
N LEU A 270 20.07 -9.15 10.01
CA LEU A 270 19.60 -7.78 10.19
C LEU A 270 20.33 -7.13 11.36
N ASP A 271 20.82 -5.91 11.15
CA ASP A 271 21.19 -4.96 12.18
C ASP A 271 20.13 -3.82 12.15
N LEU A 272 19.21 -3.85 13.10
CA LEU A 272 18.09 -2.90 13.14
C LEU A 272 18.59 -1.44 13.26
N ALA A 273 19.69 -1.22 13.99
CA ALA A 273 20.26 0.11 14.18
C ALA A 273 20.85 0.69 12.88
N SER A 274 21.13 -0.15 11.89
CA SER A 274 21.61 0.28 10.56
C SER A 274 20.50 0.75 9.62
N LEU A 275 19.23 0.47 9.95
CA LEU A 275 18.10 0.84 9.10
C LEU A 275 17.69 2.29 9.35
N THR A 276 17.30 2.97 8.26
CA THR A 276 16.67 4.29 8.35
C THR A 276 15.15 4.10 8.36
N ARG A 277 14.50 4.60 9.42
CA ARG A 277 13.04 4.64 9.49
C ARG A 277 12.52 5.76 8.61
N THR A 278 11.43 5.51 7.91
CA THR A 278 10.70 6.56 7.19
C THR A 278 9.85 7.36 8.19
N THR A 279 10.15 8.65 8.37
CA THR A 279 9.51 9.50 9.41
C THR A 279 8.77 10.71 8.85
N GLY A 280 8.65 10.86 7.53
CA GLY A 280 8.01 12.00 6.86
C GLY A 280 8.93 12.66 5.83
N ILE A 281 8.44 13.71 5.18
CA ILE A 281 9.08 14.34 4.02
C ILE A 281 10.52 14.78 4.27
N ASP A 282 10.86 15.20 5.47
CA ASP A 282 12.19 15.75 5.78
C ASP A 282 13.31 14.70 5.74
N ASP A 283 12.98 13.41 5.90
CA ASP A 283 13.95 12.32 5.92
C ASP A 283 14.04 11.52 4.60
N VAL A 284 13.04 11.65 3.72
CA VAL A 284 13.02 10.97 2.41
C VAL A 284 13.93 11.65 1.38
N PHE A 285 14.36 12.89 1.62
CA PHE A 285 15.23 13.65 0.73
C PHE A 285 16.67 13.77 1.24
N VAL A 286 17.38 12.66 1.43
CA VAL A 286 18.86 12.65 1.36
C VAL A 286 19.29 12.46 -0.10
N GLY A 287 18.71 13.26 -0.98
CA GLY A 287 19.08 13.36 -2.38
C GLY A 287 18.41 14.60 -2.95
N ALA A 288 19.17 15.69 -3.10
CA ALA A 288 18.82 16.95 -3.76
C ALA A 288 17.35 17.38 -3.55
N LYS A 289 17.11 18.33 -2.64
CA LYS A 289 15.81 19.04 -2.54
C LYS A 289 15.33 19.38 -3.96
N PRO A 290 14.06 19.11 -4.31
CA PRO A 290 13.56 19.54 -5.60
C PRO A 290 13.75 21.06 -5.69
N GLU A 291 14.41 21.52 -6.74
CA GLU A 291 14.61 22.95 -7.03
C GLU A 291 13.31 23.72 -7.19
N VAL A 292 12.18 22.98 -7.21
CA VAL A 292 10.83 23.54 -7.46
C VAL A 292 9.89 23.17 -6.32
N ALA A 293 9.31 24.16 -5.65
CA ALA A 293 8.31 23.99 -4.60
C ALA A 293 7.08 24.89 -4.84
N LYS A 294 5.88 24.40 -4.56
CA LYS A 294 4.66 25.21 -4.51
C LYS A 294 4.52 25.77 -3.09
N LEU A 295 4.35 27.10 -2.99
CA LEU A 295 4.26 27.83 -1.73
C LEU A 295 3.00 28.69 -1.71
N LEU A 296 2.42 28.86 -0.54
CA LEU A 296 1.37 29.86 -0.32
C LEU A 296 2.01 31.11 0.32
N VAL A 297 2.14 32.18 -0.44
CA VAL A 297 2.71 33.46 0.04
C VAL A 297 1.60 34.51 0.02
N ASN A 298 1.29 35.09 1.18
CA ASN A 298 0.22 36.08 1.33
C ASN A 298 -1.13 35.67 0.71
N GLY A 299 -1.49 34.39 0.85
CA GLY A 299 -2.74 33.85 0.30
C GLY A 299 -2.73 33.57 -1.21
N ARG A 300 -1.58 33.68 -1.87
CA ARG A 300 -1.40 33.35 -3.30
C ARG A 300 -0.51 32.12 -3.44
N LEU A 301 -0.90 31.20 -4.32
CA LEU A 301 -0.09 30.05 -4.68
C LEU A 301 1.02 30.51 -5.64
N VAL A 302 2.27 30.29 -5.26
CA VAL A 302 3.45 30.61 -6.07
C VAL A 302 4.34 29.37 -6.21
N ILE A 303 5.14 29.35 -7.26
CA ILE A 303 6.14 28.30 -7.52
C ILE A 303 7.49 28.89 -7.18
N ARG A 304 8.23 28.29 -6.23
CA ARG A 304 9.63 28.59 -6.00
C ARG A 304 10.50 27.65 -6.80
N LYS A 305 11.34 28.19 -7.67
CA LYS A 305 12.35 27.45 -8.43
C LYS A 305 13.69 28.17 -8.26
N ASP A 306 14.72 27.44 -7.86
CA ASP A 306 16.08 27.98 -7.64
C ASP A 306 16.10 29.24 -6.76
N GLY A 307 15.25 29.26 -5.71
CA GLY A 307 15.13 30.40 -4.80
C GLY A 307 14.31 31.58 -5.33
N ILE A 308 13.85 31.56 -6.58
CA ILE A 308 13.05 32.60 -7.23
C ILE A 308 11.57 32.19 -7.17
N LEU A 309 10.69 33.18 -6.87
CA LEU A 309 9.24 32.98 -6.86
C LEU A 309 8.65 33.31 -8.23
N TYR A 310 7.71 32.48 -8.65
CA TYR A 310 6.94 32.63 -9.89
C TYR A 310 5.45 32.50 -9.58
N ASP A 311 4.60 33.25 -10.25
CA ASP A 311 3.16 33.01 -10.25
C ASP A 311 2.79 31.73 -11.05
N LEU A 312 1.52 31.33 -11.03
CA LEU A 312 1.06 30.15 -11.74
C LEU A 312 1.13 30.26 -13.27
N SER A 313 1.35 31.48 -13.80
CA SER A 313 1.58 31.71 -15.24
C SER A 313 3.06 31.60 -15.62
N GLY A 314 3.95 31.36 -14.64
CA GLY A 314 5.38 31.29 -14.85
C GLY A 314 6.07 32.67 -14.84
N ARG A 315 5.38 33.74 -14.45
CA ARG A 315 5.95 35.08 -14.33
C ARG A 315 6.65 35.22 -12.97
N ARG A 316 7.86 35.76 -12.96
CA ARG A 316 8.63 36.04 -11.75
C ARG A 316 7.93 37.11 -10.91
N GLU A 317 7.77 36.87 -9.60
CA GLU A 317 7.30 37.84 -8.57
C GLU A 317 8.44 38.62 -7.93
#